data_4c9cd6c496a54f5809ef91eec6e95dc2
#
_entry.id   4c9cd6c496a54f5809ef91eec6e95dc2
#
_cell.length_a   1.000
_cell.length_b   1.000
_cell.length_c   1.000
_cell.angle_alpha   90.00
_cell.angle_beta   90.00
_cell.angle_gamma   90.00
#
_symmetry.space_group_name_H-M   'P 1'
#
loop_
_entity.id
_entity.type
_entity.pdbx_description
1 polymer ?
#
loop_
_entity_poly.entity_id
_entity_poly.type
_entity_poly.pdbx_seq_one_letter_code
_entity_poly.pdbx_strand_id
1 'polypeptide(L)'
;MGIYEELVARGLIAQVTNEEEIREMINNGKATFYIGFDCTADSLTAGHFMALTLMKRLQMAGNKPIALIGGGTTMIGDPSGRTDMRKMLTKEDIDHNAECFKRQMERFIDFGEGKAIMLNNADWLLDLNYVDLLREVGACFSVNNMLRAECYKQRMEKVLSFLEFNYMIMQSYDFYYMFQHNGCNMQFGGNDQWSNMLGGTELIRRKLGKDAHAMTITLLTDSQGNKMGKTAGNAVWLDPNKTSPFEFYQYWRNIDDADVLKCIRMLTFLPLEEIDKMSNWEGAQLNEAKDILAYELTKLVHGEDEAEKARAASKALFSGGGDTEHMPTTELTNDDFGGGAIDVLTLLVKCGLAASKGEARRLVQQGGVAVNDQKVSAIETTFGCEQFTGDGVIIKKGKKVFHRAVLV
;
A
#
# COMPACT_ATOMS: atom_id res chain seq x y z
N MET A 1 25.41 -13.22 -4.23
CA MET A 1 24.87 -12.40 -3.09
C MET A 1 23.67 -13.15 -2.55
N GLY A 2 23.60 -13.38 -1.23
CA GLY A 2 22.42 -13.99 -0.60
C GLY A 2 21.27 -13.00 -0.52
N ILE A 3 20.06 -13.50 -0.24
CA ILE A 3 18.89 -12.62 -0.15
C ILE A 3 19.00 -11.63 1.02
N TYR A 4 19.62 -12.03 2.15
CA TYR A 4 19.84 -11.12 3.27
C TYR A 4 20.68 -9.91 2.86
N GLU A 5 21.80 -10.14 2.20
CA GLU A 5 22.71 -9.11 1.69
C GLU A 5 22.02 -8.21 0.65
N GLU A 6 21.15 -8.78 -0.19
CA GLU A 6 20.34 -8.01 -1.13
C GLU A 6 19.37 -7.07 -0.40
N LEU A 7 18.68 -7.57 0.64
CA LEU A 7 17.78 -6.74 1.44
C LEU A 7 18.50 -5.60 2.15
N VAL A 8 19.73 -5.86 2.68
CA VAL A 8 20.60 -4.82 3.25
C VAL A 8 20.98 -3.79 2.20
N ALA A 9 21.48 -4.23 1.04
CA ALA A 9 21.90 -3.33 -0.05
C ALA A 9 20.75 -2.49 -0.61
N ARG A 10 19.51 -2.99 -0.55
CA ARG A 10 18.30 -2.24 -0.91
C ARG A 10 17.80 -1.31 0.19
N GLY A 11 18.35 -1.35 1.40
CA GLY A 11 17.92 -0.54 2.54
C GLY A 11 16.58 -0.98 3.12
N LEU A 12 16.24 -2.27 3.00
CA LEU A 12 14.94 -2.80 3.40
C LEU A 12 14.90 -3.24 4.87
N ILE A 13 16.04 -3.54 5.50
CA ILE A 13 16.10 -4.03 6.89
C ILE A 13 16.17 -2.87 7.87
N ALA A 14 15.30 -2.85 8.89
CA ALA A 14 15.32 -1.87 9.97
C ALA A 14 15.80 -2.47 11.30
N GLN A 15 15.16 -3.55 11.78
CA GLN A 15 15.51 -4.22 13.04
C GLN A 15 15.41 -5.74 12.87
N VAL A 16 16.24 -6.48 13.60
CA VAL A 16 16.28 -7.95 13.62
C VAL A 16 16.49 -8.46 15.03
N THR A 17 15.91 -9.60 15.38
CA THR A 17 16.10 -10.23 16.69
C THR A 17 17.46 -10.92 16.81
N ASN A 18 17.90 -11.58 15.75
CA ASN A 18 19.21 -12.25 15.67
C ASN A 18 19.69 -12.24 14.21
N GLU A 19 20.66 -11.40 13.92
CA GLU A 19 21.11 -11.18 12.55
C GLU A 19 21.74 -12.44 11.92
N GLU A 20 22.56 -13.14 12.65
CA GLU A 20 23.30 -14.31 12.16
C GLU A 20 22.37 -15.46 11.79
N GLU A 21 21.44 -15.79 12.69
CA GLU A 21 20.46 -16.86 12.48
C GLU A 21 19.46 -16.51 11.38
N ILE A 22 18.96 -15.27 11.32
CA ILE A 22 18.06 -14.80 10.28
C ILE A 22 18.75 -14.85 8.91
N ARG A 23 20.01 -14.36 8.82
CA ARG A 23 20.81 -14.41 7.60
C ARG A 23 20.96 -15.85 7.11
N GLU A 24 21.39 -16.76 7.97
CA GLU A 24 21.52 -18.17 7.61
C GLU A 24 20.18 -18.76 7.15
N MET A 25 19.10 -18.49 7.90
CA MET A 25 17.79 -19.03 7.63
C MET A 25 17.24 -18.60 6.27
N ILE A 26 17.21 -17.29 5.98
CA ILE A 26 16.60 -16.79 4.74
C ILE A 26 17.48 -17.02 3.51
N ASN A 27 18.81 -16.99 3.65
CA ASN A 27 19.73 -17.27 2.55
C ASN A 27 19.69 -18.74 2.10
N ASN A 28 19.30 -19.65 2.98
CA ASN A 28 19.18 -21.07 2.68
C ASN A 28 17.74 -21.54 2.40
N GLY A 29 16.77 -20.63 2.26
CA GLY A 29 15.38 -20.98 1.99
C GLY A 29 14.69 -21.73 3.11
N LYS A 30 15.15 -21.58 4.35
CA LYS A 30 14.66 -22.31 5.54
C LYS A 30 13.58 -21.55 6.33
N ALA A 31 13.30 -20.29 5.96
CA ALA A 31 12.27 -19.53 6.64
C ALA A 31 10.88 -19.91 6.13
N THR A 32 10.01 -20.32 7.04
CA THR A 32 8.57 -20.22 6.88
C THR A 32 8.13 -19.00 7.66
N PHE A 33 7.70 -17.96 6.97
CA PHE A 33 7.49 -16.65 7.57
C PHE A 33 6.12 -16.09 7.27
N TYR A 34 5.62 -15.21 8.14
CA TYR A 34 4.36 -14.54 7.87
C TYR A 34 4.47 -13.01 7.90
N ILE A 35 3.54 -12.39 7.17
CA ILE A 35 3.18 -10.98 7.28
C ILE A 35 1.67 -10.91 7.45
N GLY A 36 1.20 -10.13 8.44
CA GLY A 36 -0.22 -9.91 8.70
C GLY A 36 -0.76 -8.70 7.96
N PHE A 37 -2.01 -8.80 7.49
CA PHE A 37 -2.73 -7.77 6.76
C PHE A 37 -4.13 -7.61 7.34
N ASP A 38 -4.35 -6.53 8.09
CA ASP A 38 -5.67 -6.17 8.59
C ASP A 38 -6.56 -5.64 7.45
N CYS A 39 -7.73 -6.24 7.29
CA CYS A 39 -8.68 -5.98 6.19
C CYS A 39 -9.51 -4.72 6.43
N THR A 40 -8.88 -3.56 6.57
CA THR A 40 -9.52 -2.28 6.90
C THR A 40 -10.14 -1.55 5.71
N ALA A 41 -9.99 -2.09 4.50
CA ALA A 41 -10.58 -1.61 3.25
C ALA A 41 -10.67 -2.75 2.24
N ASP A 42 -11.44 -2.57 1.18
CA ASP A 42 -11.65 -3.52 0.09
C ASP A 42 -10.52 -3.53 -0.97
N SER A 43 -9.41 -2.90 -0.69
CA SER A 43 -8.19 -2.94 -1.53
C SER A 43 -6.94 -2.72 -0.71
N LEU A 44 -5.85 -3.36 -1.14
CA LEU A 44 -4.49 -3.01 -0.75
C LEU A 44 -4.10 -1.64 -1.34
N THR A 45 -3.13 -0.99 -0.73
CA THR A 45 -2.61 0.31 -1.15
C THR A 45 -1.12 0.23 -1.47
N ALA A 46 -0.57 1.27 -2.08
CA ALA A 46 0.87 1.41 -2.27
C ALA A 46 1.66 1.32 -0.94
N GLY A 47 1.03 1.59 0.21
CA GLY A 47 1.63 1.37 1.54
C GLY A 47 1.89 -0.09 1.88
N HIS A 48 1.12 -1.03 1.32
CA HIS A 48 1.33 -2.47 1.47
C HIS A 48 2.37 -3.04 0.51
N PHE A 49 2.79 -2.23 -0.47
CA PHE A 49 3.66 -2.65 -1.55
C PHE A 49 5.01 -3.19 -1.04
N MET A 50 5.57 -2.54 -0.02
CA MET A 50 6.81 -2.97 0.62
C MET A 50 6.71 -4.40 1.18
N ALA A 51 5.61 -4.70 1.87
CA ALA A 51 5.36 -6.02 2.44
C ALA A 51 5.21 -7.08 1.33
N LEU A 52 4.44 -6.77 0.28
CA LEU A 52 4.22 -7.69 -0.85
C LEU A 52 5.51 -7.96 -1.65
N THR A 53 6.30 -6.93 -1.92
CA THR A 53 7.58 -7.09 -2.63
C THR A 53 8.61 -7.85 -1.79
N LEU A 54 8.63 -7.65 -0.47
CA LEU A 54 9.46 -8.43 0.44
C LEU A 54 9.05 -9.91 0.41
N MET A 55 7.75 -10.21 0.54
CA MET A 55 7.25 -11.60 0.45
C MET A 55 7.66 -12.26 -0.86
N LYS A 56 7.50 -11.55 -1.98
CA LYS A 56 7.90 -12.04 -3.31
C LYS A 56 9.40 -12.31 -3.39
N ARG A 57 10.25 -11.40 -2.90
CA ARG A 57 11.72 -11.58 -2.91
C ARG A 57 12.14 -12.81 -2.09
N LEU A 58 11.61 -12.94 -0.89
CA LEU A 58 11.91 -14.09 -0.04
C LEU A 58 11.39 -15.41 -0.62
N GLN A 59 10.21 -15.39 -1.27
CA GLN A 59 9.70 -16.55 -1.98
C GLN A 59 10.59 -16.93 -3.16
N MET A 60 11.05 -15.97 -3.95
CA MET A 60 12.00 -16.21 -5.05
C MET A 60 13.33 -16.80 -4.56
N ALA A 61 13.73 -16.47 -3.33
CA ALA A 61 14.91 -17.03 -2.66
C ALA A 61 14.65 -18.39 -1.98
N GLY A 62 13.49 -19.02 -2.22
CA GLY A 62 13.14 -20.36 -1.73
C GLY A 62 12.49 -20.40 -0.35
N ASN A 63 12.25 -19.25 0.28
CA ASN A 63 11.53 -19.19 1.56
C ASN A 63 10.02 -19.32 1.36
N LYS A 64 9.30 -19.78 2.40
CA LYS A 64 7.88 -20.07 2.34
C LYS A 64 7.04 -18.96 3.00
N PRO A 65 6.34 -18.11 2.24
CA PRO A 65 5.49 -17.08 2.82
C PRO A 65 4.15 -17.63 3.32
N ILE A 66 3.69 -17.03 4.42
CA ILE A 66 2.32 -17.12 4.92
C ILE A 66 1.73 -15.72 4.84
N ALA A 67 0.72 -15.50 3.99
CA ALA A 67 -0.08 -14.30 4.00
C ALA A 67 -1.18 -14.46 5.05
N LEU A 68 -1.05 -13.76 6.17
CA LEU A 68 -2.03 -13.83 7.25
C LEU A 68 -3.07 -12.73 7.07
N ILE A 69 -4.29 -13.12 6.78
CA ILE A 69 -5.45 -12.23 6.75
C ILE A 69 -5.91 -11.98 8.19
N GLY A 70 -5.97 -10.72 8.58
CA GLY A 70 -6.37 -10.29 9.92
C GLY A 70 -7.89 -10.24 10.10
N GLY A 71 -8.64 -11.31 9.81
CA GLY A 71 -10.10 -11.33 9.98
C GLY A 71 -10.53 -11.08 11.42
N GLY A 72 -9.86 -11.72 12.38
CA GLY A 72 -10.11 -11.53 13.81
C GLY A 72 -9.50 -10.24 14.36
N THR A 73 -8.24 -9.94 14.01
CA THR A 73 -7.55 -8.74 14.49
C THR A 73 -8.12 -7.44 13.95
N THR A 74 -8.69 -7.43 12.74
CA THR A 74 -9.38 -6.25 12.19
C THR A 74 -10.60 -5.83 13.01
N MET A 75 -11.27 -6.77 13.69
CA MET A 75 -12.40 -6.46 14.60
C MET A 75 -11.95 -5.62 15.81
N ILE A 76 -10.69 -5.74 16.19
CA ILE A 76 -10.09 -5.01 17.32
C ILE A 76 -9.43 -3.72 16.85
N GLY A 77 -8.60 -3.81 15.80
CA GLY A 77 -7.86 -2.71 15.20
C GLY A 77 -6.52 -2.42 15.87
N ASP A 78 -5.45 -2.49 15.06
CA ASP A 78 -4.08 -2.21 15.49
C ASP A 78 -3.90 -0.75 15.92
N PRO A 79 -3.47 -0.49 17.17
CA PRO A 79 -3.17 0.87 17.65
C PRO A 79 -1.82 1.41 17.16
N SER A 80 -0.94 0.59 16.61
CA SER A 80 0.44 0.95 16.28
C SER A 80 0.51 2.10 15.26
N GLY A 81 1.32 3.12 15.56
CA GLY A 81 1.54 4.27 14.68
C GLY A 81 0.30 5.14 14.43
N ARG A 82 -0.67 5.15 15.36
CA ARG A 82 -1.91 5.92 15.26
C ARG A 82 -2.16 6.77 16.51
N THR A 83 -2.91 7.83 16.31
CA THR A 83 -3.37 8.72 17.40
C THR A 83 -4.84 8.47 17.76
N ASP A 84 -5.64 7.88 16.86
CA ASP A 84 -7.07 7.68 17.03
C ASP A 84 -7.46 6.22 16.83
N MET A 85 -8.52 5.78 17.52
CA MET A 85 -9.07 4.43 17.38
C MET A 85 -9.59 4.18 15.95
N ARG A 86 -9.42 2.96 15.43
CA ARG A 86 -9.97 2.57 14.13
C ARG A 86 -11.51 2.53 14.17
N LYS A 87 -12.13 2.81 13.02
CA LYS A 87 -13.58 2.57 12.84
C LYS A 87 -13.82 1.06 12.93
N MET A 88 -14.80 0.68 13.74
CA MET A 88 -15.24 -0.72 13.80
C MET A 88 -15.97 -1.10 12.50
N LEU A 89 -15.55 -2.19 11.89
CA LEU A 89 -16.16 -2.78 10.70
C LEU A 89 -17.08 -3.93 11.10
N THR A 90 -18.09 -4.23 10.28
CA THR A 90 -18.90 -5.43 10.46
C THR A 90 -18.11 -6.66 10.01
N LYS A 91 -18.57 -7.86 10.43
CA LYS A 91 -17.95 -9.11 9.98
C LYS A 91 -18.05 -9.26 8.46
N GLU A 92 -19.20 -8.89 7.89
CA GLU A 92 -19.45 -8.92 6.46
C GLU A 92 -18.49 -8.01 5.68
N ASP A 93 -18.22 -6.80 6.19
CA ASP A 93 -17.24 -5.89 5.59
C ASP A 93 -15.84 -6.51 5.60
N ILE A 94 -15.45 -7.13 6.73
CA ILE A 94 -14.13 -7.76 6.91
C ILE A 94 -13.97 -8.95 5.97
N ASP A 95 -14.99 -9.82 5.88
CA ASP A 95 -14.98 -10.99 5.01
C ASP A 95 -14.87 -10.57 3.53
N HIS A 96 -15.62 -9.54 3.12
CA HIS A 96 -15.53 -8.97 1.77
C HIS A 96 -14.13 -8.42 1.48
N ASN A 97 -13.57 -7.63 2.41
CA ASN A 97 -12.24 -7.04 2.26
C ASN A 97 -11.15 -8.13 2.19
N ALA A 98 -11.29 -9.20 2.98
CA ALA A 98 -10.39 -10.34 2.97
C ALA A 98 -10.33 -11.01 1.59
N GLU A 99 -11.47 -11.24 0.95
CA GLU A 99 -11.53 -11.80 -0.40
C GLU A 99 -10.93 -10.85 -1.47
N CYS A 100 -11.08 -9.54 -1.28
CA CYS A 100 -10.45 -8.55 -2.16
C CYS A 100 -8.90 -8.58 -2.01
N PHE A 101 -8.40 -8.65 -0.78
CA PHE A 101 -6.96 -8.75 -0.51
C PHE A 101 -6.36 -10.01 -1.13
N LYS A 102 -7.02 -11.16 -0.95
CA LYS A 102 -6.59 -12.44 -1.50
C LYS A 102 -6.36 -12.38 -3.00
N ARG A 103 -7.36 -11.91 -3.76
CA ARG A 103 -7.26 -11.77 -5.23
C ARG A 103 -6.13 -10.83 -5.66
N GLN A 104 -5.84 -9.79 -4.89
CA GLN A 104 -4.74 -8.86 -5.18
C GLN A 104 -3.38 -9.47 -4.86
N MET A 105 -3.27 -10.21 -3.75
CA MET A 105 -2.02 -10.87 -3.35
C MET A 105 -1.58 -11.96 -4.32
N GLU A 106 -2.51 -12.67 -4.96
CA GLU A 106 -2.24 -13.70 -5.97
C GLU A 106 -1.45 -13.18 -7.19
N ARG A 107 -1.45 -11.87 -7.41
CA ARG A 107 -0.62 -11.24 -8.45
C ARG A 107 0.86 -11.13 -8.06
N PHE A 108 1.15 -11.12 -6.77
CA PHE A 108 2.51 -10.98 -6.24
C PHE A 108 3.10 -12.29 -5.77
N ILE A 109 2.31 -13.10 -5.10
CA ILE A 109 2.72 -14.29 -4.38
C ILE A 109 2.17 -15.52 -5.09
N ASP A 110 3.02 -16.51 -5.29
CA ASP A 110 2.65 -17.79 -5.85
C ASP A 110 2.12 -18.70 -4.72
N PHE A 111 0.82 -18.93 -4.71
CA PHE A 111 0.11 -19.80 -3.76
C PHE A 111 -0.05 -21.24 -4.28
N GLY A 112 0.73 -21.66 -5.28
CA GLY A 112 0.76 -23.04 -5.74
C GLY A 112 1.16 -24.02 -4.64
N GLU A 113 0.95 -25.32 -4.91
CA GLU A 113 1.23 -26.39 -3.98
C GLU A 113 2.68 -26.32 -3.44
N GLY A 114 2.83 -26.32 -2.12
CA GLY A 114 4.12 -26.27 -1.43
C GLY A 114 4.84 -24.91 -1.42
N LYS A 115 4.27 -23.86 -2.06
CA LYS A 115 4.93 -22.55 -2.18
C LYS A 115 4.52 -21.59 -1.07
N ALA A 116 3.41 -20.91 -1.21
CA ALA A 116 2.87 -20.03 -0.16
C ALA A 116 1.53 -20.54 0.35
N ILE A 117 1.14 -20.10 1.54
CA ILE A 117 -0.20 -20.36 2.08
C ILE A 117 -0.85 -19.06 2.50
N MET A 118 -2.17 -19.01 2.43
CA MET A 118 -2.97 -17.92 2.94
C MET A 118 -3.80 -18.45 4.12
N LEU A 119 -3.74 -17.75 5.24
CA LEU A 119 -4.47 -18.08 6.47
C LEU A 119 -5.30 -16.88 6.89
N ASN A 120 -6.39 -17.15 7.63
CA ASN A 120 -7.20 -16.12 8.26
C ASN A 120 -7.17 -16.33 9.78
N ASN A 121 -6.74 -15.36 10.55
CA ASN A 121 -6.66 -15.50 11.99
C ASN A 121 -8.05 -15.55 12.69
N ALA A 122 -9.12 -15.21 11.98
CA ALA A 122 -10.48 -15.46 12.45
C ALA A 122 -10.73 -16.94 12.74
N ASP A 123 -10.07 -17.85 12.00
CA ASP A 123 -10.27 -19.30 12.11
C ASP A 123 -9.85 -19.87 13.47
N TRP A 124 -9.00 -19.16 14.21
CA TRP A 124 -8.60 -19.56 15.56
C TRP A 124 -8.91 -18.53 16.64
N LEU A 125 -8.89 -17.23 16.32
CA LEU A 125 -9.11 -16.19 17.33
C LEU A 125 -10.57 -16.11 17.78
N LEU A 126 -11.53 -16.37 16.89
CA LEU A 126 -12.94 -16.26 17.21
C LEU A 126 -13.47 -17.41 18.09
N ASP A 127 -12.80 -18.56 18.06
CA ASP A 127 -13.17 -19.73 18.84
C ASP A 127 -12.42 -19.81 20.19
N LEU A 128 -11.54 -18.84 20.49
CA LEU A 128 -10.79 -18.83 21.75
C LEU A 128 -11.69 -18.59 22.95
N ASN A 129 -11.58 -19.48 23.94
CA ASN A 129 -12.17 -19.23 25.25
C ASN A 129 -11.39 -18.12 25.96
N TYR A 130 -12.09 -17.07 26.36
CA TYR A 130 -11.46 -15.88 26.96
C TYR A 130 -10.69 -16.20 28.26
N VAL A 131 -11.24 -17.05 29.12
CA VAL A 131 -10.62 -17.43 30.41
C VAL A 131 -9.36 -18.26 30.17
N ASP A 132 -9.41 -19.20 29.22
CA ASP A 132 -8.26 -20.03 28.87
C ASP A 132 -7.15 -19.18 28.22
N LEU A 133 -7.50 -18.24 27.34
CA LEU A 133 -6.55 -17.29 26.78
C LEU A 133 -5.83 -16.47 27.87
N LEU A 134 -6.57 -15.95 28.84
CA LEU A 134 -5.99 -15.19 29.96
C LEU A 134 -5.04 -16.05 30.81
N ARG A 135 -5.42 -17.30 31.10
CA ARG A 135 -4.60 -18.19 31.91
C ARG A 135 -3.35 -18.67 31.19
N GLU A 136 -3.49 -19.06 29.94
CA GLU A 136 -2.41 -19.71 29.20
C GLU A 136 -1.48 -18.71 28.50
N VAL A 137 -2.03 -17.64 27.96
CA VAL A 137 -1.29 -16.64 27.18
C VAL A 137 -1.10 -15.35 27.98
N GLY A 138 -2.15 -14.84 28.59
CA GLY A 138 -2.10 -13.59 29.37
C GLY A 138 -1.05 -13.63 30.51
N ALA A 139 -0.88 -14.80 31.14
CA ALA A 139 0.15 -15.03 32.17
C ALA A 139 1.59 -14.83 31.66
N CYS A 140 1.80 -14.88 30.35
CA CYS A 140 3.10 -14.62 29.72
C CYS A 140 3.39 -13.14 29.49
N PHE A 141 2.42 -12.25 29.70
CA PHE A 141 2.54 -10.81 29.43
C PHE A 141 2.54 -10.01 30.73
N SER A 142 3.47 -9.06 30.82
CA SER A 142 3.49 -8.07 31.90
C SER A 142 2.87 -6.76 31.42
N VAL A 143 1.78 -6.32 32.04
CA VAL A 143 1.11 -5.04 31.76
C VAL A 143 2.11 -3.88 31.82
N ASN A 144 3.01 -3.88 32.83
CA ASN A 144 4.02 -2.83 32.96
C ASN A 144 4.99 -2.78 31.77
N ASN A 145 5.33 -3.93 31.19
CA ASN A 145 6.19 -3.99 30.00
C ASN A 145 5.41 -3.58 28.74
N MET A 146 4.17 -4.04 28.61
CA MET A 146 3.31 -3.67 27.50
C MET A 146 3.09 -2.16 27.44
N LEU A 147 2.80 -1.51 28.56
CA LEU A 147 2.61 -0.05 28.62
C LEU A 147 3.86 0.76 28.26
N ARG A 148 5.06 0.16 28.33
CA ARG A 148 6.30 0.80 27.88
C ARG A 148 6.55 0.63 26.38
N ALA A 149 5.79 -0.26 25.71
CA ALA A 149 5.96 -0.53 24.30
C ALA A 149 5.60 0.70 23.44
N GLU A 150 6.40 0.92 22.39
CA GLU A 150 6.25 2.10 21.53
C GLU A 150 4.86 2.15 20.84
N CYS A 151 4.30 1.00 20.50
CA CYS A 151 2.98 0.91 19.89
C CYS A 151 1.84 1.51 20.74
N TYR A 152 2.01 1.61 22.06
CA TYR A 152 1.00 2.17 22.96
C TYR A 152 1.27 3.64 23.38
N LYS A 153 2.51 4.12 23.29
CA LYS A 153 2.87 5.48 23.80
C LYS A 153 2.02 6.58 23.19
N GLN A 154 1.88 6.62 21.88
CA GLN A 154 1.07 7.63 21.20
C GLN A 154 -0.42 7.56 21.54
N ARG A 155 -0.93 6.36 21.78
CA ARG A 155 -2.32 6.16 22.19
C ARG A 155 -2.58 6.57 23.63
N MET A 156 -1.61 6.37 24.52
CA MET A 156 -1.72 6.80 25.93
C MET A 156 -1.78 8.31 26.12
N GLU A 157 -1.26 9.09 25.16
CA GLU A 157 -1.39 10.57 25.17
C GLU A 157 -2.85 11.03 25.03
N LYS A 158 -3.72 10.20 24.44
CA LYS A 158 -5.17 10.42 24.35
C LYS A 158 -5.88 9.41 25.26
N VAL A 159 -6.36 8.32 24.69
CA VAL A 159 -7.01 7.22 25.42
C VAL A 159 -6.67 5.90 24.75
N LEU A 160 -5.93 5.03 25.44
CA LEU A 160 -5.75 3.64 25.04
C LEU A 160 -6.90 2.81 25.62
N SER A 161 -7.75 2.26 24.77
CA SER A 161 -8.83 1.39 25.22
C SER A 161 -8.31 0.01 25.60
N PHE A 162 -9.05 -0.69 26.49
CA PHE A 162 -8.73 -2.09 26.83
C PHE A 162 -8.80 -2.99 25.59
N LEU A 163 -9.69 -2.69 24.65
CA LEU A 163 -9.80 -3.38 23.37
C LEU A 163 -8.47 -3.32 22.61
N GLU A 164 -7.97 -2.12 22.34
CA GLU A 164 -6.70 -1.89 21.63
C GLU A 164 -5.49 -2.47 22.37
N PHE A 165 -5.51 -2.45 23.70
CA PHE A 165 -4.44 -3.00 24.55
C PHE A 165 -4.28 -4.51 24.35
N ASN A 166 -5.34 -5.23 24.01
CA ASN A 166 -5.27 -6.67 23.74
C ASN A 166 -4.71 -7.02 22.36
N TYR A 167 -4.58 -6.07 21.44
CA TYR A 167 -4.11 -6.34 20.09
C TYR A 167 -2.74 -7.03 20.06
N MET A 168 -1.78 -6.57 20.86
CA MET A 168 -0.45 -7.20 20.98
C MET A 168 -0.55 -8.67 21.39
N ILE A 169 -1.45 -9.02 22.29
CA ILE A 169 -1.63 -10.41 22.75
C ILE A 169 -2.18 -11.26 21.61
N MET A 170 -3.14 -10.75 20.85
CA MET A 170 -3.74 -11.47 19.71
C MET A 170 -2.71 -11.71 18.61
N GLN A 171 -1.94 -10.69 18.22
CA GLN A 171 -0.88 -10.85 17.22
C GLN A 171 0.22 -11.80 17.70
N SER A 172 0.55 -11.78 18.99
CA SER A 172 1.51 -12.72 19.57
C SER A 172 0.97 -14.15 19.54
N TYR A 173 -0.33 -14.32 19.78
CA TYR A 173 -0.99 -15.61 19.68
C TYR A 173 -1.04 -16.14 18.24
N ASP A 174 -1.23 -15.28 17.26
CA ASP A 174 -1.15 -15.65 15.83
C ASP A 174 0.20 -16.28 15.51
N PHE A 175 1.30 -15.65 15.94
CA PHE A 175 2.63 -16.21 15.71
C PHE A 175 2.84 -17.53 16.42
N TYR A 176 2.42 -17.63 17.70
CA TYR A 176 2.48 -18.85 18.48
C TYR A 176 1.67 -20.00 17.87
N TYR A 177 0.46 -19.71 17.38
CA TYR A 177 -0.40 -20.67 16.70
C TYR A 177 0.24 -21.18 15.41
N MET A 178 0.67 -20.28 14.53
CA MET A 178 1.29 -20.65 13.26
C MET A 178 2.65 -21.33 13.43
N PHE A 179 3.39 -21.02 14.50
CA PHE A 179 4.63 -21.73 14.83
C PHE A 179 4.35 -23.21 15.10
N GLN A 180 3.28 -23.53 15.79
CA GLN A 180 2.93 -24.91 16.14
C GLN A 180 2.28 -25.67 14.98
N HIS A 181 1.43 -25.02 14.19
CA HIS A 181 0.57 -25.69 13.21
C HIS A 181 1.08 -25.58 11.78
N ASN A 182 1.86 -24.55 11.47
CA ASN A 182 2.31 -24.25 10.10
C ASN A 182 3.84 -24.22 9.96
N GLY A 183 4.59 -24.48 11.02
CA GLY A 183 6.05 -24.41 11.02
C GLY A 183 6.60 -22.98 10.81
N CYS A 184 5.78 -21.96 11.10
CA CYS A 184 6.16 -20.55 10.96
C CYS A 184 7.23 -20.19 11.99
N ASN A 185 8.45 -19.95 11.55
CA ASN A 185 9.59 -19.67 12.42
C ASN A 185 10.03 -18.19 12.38
N MET A 186 9.39 -17.36 11.54
CA MET A 186 9.77 -15.97 11.38
C MET A 186 8.58 -15.07 11.10
N GLN A 187 8.61 -13.85 11.67
CA GLN A 187 7.64 -12.79 11.41
C GLN A 187 8.33 -11.59 10.75
N PHE A 188 7.69 -11.03 9.72
CA PHE A 188 8.06 -9.75 9.14
C PHE A 188 6.95 -8.73 9.32
N GLY A 189 7.32 -7.45 9.43
CA GLY A 189 6.37 -6.35 9.54
C GLY A 189 7.04 -5.00 9.36
N GLY A 190 6.26 -3.93 9.33
CA GLY A 190 6.77 -2.56 9.37
C GLY A 190 7.48 -2.28 10.71
N ASN A 191 8.34 -1.26 10.73
CA ASN A 191 9.08 -0.91 11.94
C ASN A 191 8.17 -0.50 13.13
N ASP A 192 6.97 -0.04 12.85
CA ASP A 192 5.92 0.26 13.83
C ASP A 192 5.35 -1.00 14.52
N GLN A 193 5.58 -2.20 13.95
CA GLN A 193 5.12 -3.49 14.48
C GLN A 193 6.12 -4.17 15.44
N TRP A 194 7.31 -3.59 15.63
CA TRP A 194 8.40 -4.24 16.37
C TRP A 194 7.99 -4.78 17.74
N SER A 195 7.29 -3.96 18.54
CA SER A 195 6.84 -4.37 19.87
C SER A 195 5.86 -5.53 19.84
N ASN A 196 4.93 -5.56 18.89
CA ASN A 196 3.96 -6.65 18.72
C ASN A 196 4.68 -7.94 18.32
N MET A 197 5.67 -7.84 17.41
CA MET A 197 6.45 -8.97 16.93
C MET A 197 7.28 -9.61 18.05
N LEU A 198 7.93 -8.78 18.89
CA LEU A 198 8.66 -9.26 20.06
C LEU A 198 7.75 -9.98 21.07
N GLY A 199 6.49 -9.56 21.20
CA GLY A 199 5.49 -10.25 22.01
C GLY A 199 5.30 -11.72 21.55
N GLY A 200 5.27 -11.95 20.24
CA GLY A 200 5.13 -13.28 19.66
C GLY A 200 6.39 -14.14 19.86
N THR A 201 7.58 -13.61 19.62
CA THR A 201 8.84 -14.36 19.86
C THR A 201 8.99 -14.73 21.32
N GLU A 202 8.66 -13.83 22.24
CA GLU A 202 8.73 -14.08 23.68
C GLU A 202 7.67 -15.10 24.14
N LEU A 203 6.47 -15.06 23.58
CA LEU A 203 5.43 -16.05 23.88
C LEU A 203 5.88 -17.47 23.47
N ILE A 204 6.44 -17.62 22.28
CA ILE A 204 6.97 -18.90 21.78
C ILE A 204 8.09 -19.39 22.70
N ARG A 205 9.03 -18.52 23.06
CA ARG A 205 10.13 -18.85 23.97
C ARG A 205 9.61 -19.34 25.34
N ARG A 206 8.64 -18.63 25.93
CA ARG A 206 8.10 -18.97 27.26
C ARG A 206 7.27 -20.25 27.27
N LYS A 207 6.45 -20.46 26.23
CA LYS A 207 5.54 -21.60 26.19
C LYS A 207 6.19 -22.87 25.67
N LEU A 208 7.11 -22.76 24.72
CA LEU A 208 7.67 -23.91 24.01
C LEU A 208 9.18 -24.12 24.26
N GLY A 209 9.88 -23.15 24.88
CA GLY A 209 11.32 -23.19 25.04
C GLY A 209 12.08 -23.20 23.68
N LYS A 210 11.48 -22.62 22.65
CA LYS A 210 12.03 -22.55 21.29
C LYS A 210 12.22 -21.11 20.87
N ASP A 211 13.15 -20.91 19.93
CA ASP A 211 13.41 -19.60 19.34
C ASP A 211 12.57 -19.41 18.08
N ALA A 212 12.08 -18.19 17.92
CA ALA A 212 11.42 -17.69 16.72
C ALA A 212 11.94 -16.28 16.46
N HIS A 213 11.97 -15.88 15.19
CA HIS A 213 12.66 -14.68 14.76
C HIS A 213 11.71 -13.61 14.24
N ALA A 214 12.14 -12.36 14.36
CA ALA A 214 11.42 -11.21 13.84
C ALA A 214 12.36 -10.26 13.12
N MET A 215 11.91 -9.72 11.98
CA MET A 215 12.61 -8.70 11.22
C MET A 215 11.64 -7.62 10.76
N THR A 216 11.97 -6.35 11.03
CA THR A 216 11.18 -5.24 10.51
C THR A 216 11.80 -4.66 9.25
N ILE A 217 10.91 -4.18 8.37
CA ILE A 217 11.28 -3.46 7.16
C ILE A 217 11.21 -1.96 7.38
N THR A 218 12.10 -1.25 6.70
CA THR A 218 12.09 0.22 6.66
C THR A 218 10.77 0.71 6.08
N LEU A 219 10.14 1.68 6.75
CA LEU A 219 8.93 2.31 6.21
C LEU A 219 9.28 3.15 4.98
N LEU A 220 8.43 3.06 3.96
CA LEU A 220 8.57 3.88 2.77
C LEU A 220 8.07 5.30 3.07
N THR A 221 9.02 6.21 3.21
CA THR A 221 8.77 7.64 3.46
C THR A 221 9.37 8.48 2.34
N ASP A 222 8.76 9.65 2.08
CA ASP A 222 9.36 10.68 1.25
C ASP A 222 10.53 11.36 1.96
N SER A 223 11.23 12.27 1.25
CA SER A 223 12.35 13.05 1.78
C SER A 223 11.97 13.99 2.93
N GLN A 224 10.68 14.22 3.16
CA GLN A 224 10.14 15.02 4.26
C GLN A 224 9.71 14.16 5.46
N GLY A 225 9.85 12.83 5.37
CA GLY A 225 9.48 11.89 6.42
C GLY A 225 8.00 11.45 6.42
N ASN A 226 7.21 11.85 5.41
CA ASN A 226 5.81 11.43 5.32
C ASN A 226 5.72 10.02 4.73
N LYS A 227 4.79 9.20 5.23
CA LYS A 227 4.53 7.86 4.65
C LYS A 227 4.02 8.01 3.21
N MET A 228 4.69 7.35 2.27
CA MET A 228 4.28 7.30 0.85
C MET A 228 3.06 6.40 0.63
N GLY A 229 2.45 6.49 -0.55
CA GLY A 229 1.26 5.70 -0.91
C GLY A 229 -0.06 6.43 -0.68
N LYS A 230 0.01 7.75 -0.45
CA LYS A 230 -1.15 8.63 -0.33
C LYS A 230 -0.96 9.86 -1.21
N THR A 231 -2.03 10.30 -1.86
CA THR A 231 -2.15 11.62 -2.47
C THR A 231 -2.95 12.52 -1.54
N ALA A 232 -3.10 13.81 -1.79
CA ALA A 232 -3.78 14.80 -0.94
C ALA A 232 -5.15 14.32 -0.36
N GLY A 233 -5.09 13.44 0.65
CA GLY A 233 -6.24 12.86 1.34
C GLY A 233 -6.70 11.47 0.84
N ASN A 234 -6.20 10.97 -0.29
CA ASN A 234 -6.62 9.68 -0.85
C ASN A 234 -5.46 8.67 -0.86
N ALA A 235 -5.77 7.40 -0.57
CA ALA A 235 -4.80 6.32 -0.75
C ALA A 235 -4.59 6.04 -2.25
N VAL A 236 -3.38 5.60 -2.61
CA VAL A 236 -3.10 5.02 -3.93
C VAL A 236 -3.37 3.52 -3.84
N TRP A 237 -4.46 3.09 -4.48
CA TRP A 237 -4.96 1.74 -4.39
C TRP A 237 -4.30 0.81 -5.42
N LEU A 238 -4.20 -0.47 -5.09
CA LEU A 238 -3.76 -1.49 -6.05
C LEU A 238 -4.91 -2.03 -6.91
N ASP A 239 -6.17 -1.74 -6.55
CA ASP A 239 -7.34 -2.04 -7.36
C ASP A 239 -7.44 -1.04 -8.52
N PRO A 240 -7.44 -1.51 -9.80
CA PRO A 240 -7.55 -0.65 -10.97
C PRO A 240 -8.89 0.13 -11.07
N ASN A 241 -9.93 -0.33 -10.37
CA ASN A 241 -11.21 0.38 -10.32
C ASN A 241 -11.21 1.57 -9.34
N LYS A 242 -10.22 1.65 -8.43
CA LYS A 242 -10.07 2.72 -7.44
C LYS A 242 -8.95 3.69 -7.78
N THR A 243 -7.86 3.20 -8.33
CA THR A 243 -6.74 3.95 -8.89
C THR A 243 -6.40 3.27 -10.20
N SER A 244 -6.74 3.91 -11.32
CA SER A 244 -6.47 3.34 -12.64
C SER A 244 -4.97 3.10 -12.84
N PRO A 245 -4.57 2.17 -13.73
CA PRO A 245 -3.16 1.94 -14.06
C PRO A 245 -2.42 3.21 -14.47
N PHE A 246 -3.10 4.11 -15.17
CA PHE A 246 -2.56 5.41 -15.55
C PHE A 246 -2.32 6.32 -14.33
N GLU A 247 -3.28 6.45 -13.43
CA GLU A 247 -3.13 7.25 -12.19
C GLU A 247 -2.05 6.65 -11.29
N PHE A 248 -1.98 5.32 -11.19
CA PHE A 248 -0.94 4.62 -10.46
C PHE A 248 0.46 4.92 -11.05
N TYR A 249 0.59 4.86 -12.38
CA TYR A 249 1.79 5.24 -13.11
C TYR A 249 2.17 6.70 -12.85
N GLN A 250 1.20 7.63 -12.96
CA GLN A 250 1.43 9.05 -12.75
C GLN A 250 1.84 9.36 -11.30
N TYR A 251 1.33 8.64 -10.32
CA TYR A 251 1.76 8.80 -8.94
C TYR A 251 3.27 8.59 -8.80
N TRP A 252 3.78 7.47 -9.30
CA TRP A 252 5.21 7.16 -9.23
C TRP A 252 6.07 8.02 -10.15
N ARG A 253 5.53 8.40 -11.31
CA ARG A 253 6.19 9.31 -12.27
C ARG A 253 6.39 10.74 -11.72
N ASN A 254 5.58 11.13 -10.71
CA ASN A 254 5.54 12.48 -10.16
C ASN A 254 6.08 12.58 -8.71
N ILE A 255 6.80 11.58 -8.22
CA ILE A 255 7.50 11.68 -6.93
C ILE A 255 8.65 12.68 -7.03
N ASP A 256 9.13 13.15 -5.88
CA ASP A 256 10.22 14.11 -5.84
C ASP A 256 11.54 13.49 -6.32
N ASP A 257 12.42 14.31 -6.93
CA ASP A 257 13.71 13.86 -7.44
C ASP A 257 14.58 13.20 -6.37
N ALA A 258 14.51 13.72 -5.15
CA ALA A 258 15.23 13.18 -4.00
C ALA A 258 14.81 11.74 -3.61
N ASP A 259 13.62 11.30 -4.01
CA ASP A 259 13.05 10.02 -3.58
C ASP A 259 13.14 8.92 -4.65
N VAL A 260 13.34 9.28 -5.92
CA VAL A 260 13.21 8.34 -7.04
C VAL A 260 14.18 7.17 -6.96
N LEU A 261 15.47 7.43 -6.74
CA LEU A 261 16.50 6.37 -6.70
C LEU A 261 16.32 5.46 -5.48
N LYS A 262 15.91 6.04 -4.35
CA LYS A 262 15.51 5.29 -3.15
C LYS A 262 14.34 4.34 -3.46
N CYS A 263 13.29 4.85 -4.09
CA CYS A 263 12.12 4.05 -4.46
C CYS A 263 12.47 2.95 -5.47
N ILE A 264 13.29 3.22 -6.48
CA ILE A 264 13.77 2.19 -7.42
C ILE A 264 14.48 1.08 -6.66
N ARG A 265 15.41 1.44 -5.77
CA ARG A 265 16.21 0.48 -4.98
C ARG A 265 15.34 -0.40 -4.09
N MET A 266 14.38 0.19 -3.41
CA MET A 266 13.55 -0.51 -2.43
C MET A 266 12.43 -1.33 -3.07
N LEU A 267 11.78 -0.82 -4.12
CA LEU A 267 10.50 -1.36 -4.61
C LEU A 267 10.63 -2.20 -5.87
N THR A 268 11.58 -1.92 -6.76
CA THR A 268 11.70 -2.64 -8.04
C THR A 268 12.52 -3.92 -7.91
N PHE A 269 12.36 -4.82 -8.87
CA PHE A 269 13.16 -6.05 -9.00
C PHE A 269 14.35 -5.88 -9.94
N LEU A 270 14.68 -4.66 -10.33
CA LEU A 270 15.87 -4.37 -11.14
C LEU A 270 17.14 -4.83 -10.42
N PRO A 271 18.13 -5.37 -11.17
CA PRO A 271 19.43 -5.73 -10.62
C PRO A 271 20.11 -4.52 -9.93
N LEU A 272 20.74 -4.74 -8.78
CA LEU A 272 21.42 -3.67 -8.04
C LEU A 272 22.49 -2.97 -8.89
N GLU A 273 23.19 -3.73 -9.76
CA GLU A 273 24.21 -3.20 -10.68
C GLU A 273 23.62 -2.19 -11.69
N GLU A 274 22.38 -2.38 -12.12
CA GLU A 274 21.67 -1.42 -12.98
C GLU A 274 21.27 -0.17 -12.19
N ILE A 275 20.79 -0.36 -10.97
CA ILE A 275 20.42 0.74 -10.09
C ILE A 275 21.66 1.57 -9.71
N ASP A 276 22.80 0.93 -9.47
CA ASP A 276 24.04 1.61 -9.12
C ASP A 276 24.58 2.49 -10.26
N LYS A 277 24.31 2.15 -11.53
CA LYS A 277 24.61 3.01 -12.68
C LYS A 277 23.82 4.32 -12.64
N MET A 278 22.65 4.34 -12.01
CA MET A 278 21.80 5.53 -11.88
C MET A 278 22.20 6.41 -10.68
N SER A 279 23.11 5.98 -9.81
CA SER A 279 23.43 6.65 -8.53
C SER A 279 23.87 8.10 -8.68
N ASN A 280 24.43 8.47 -9.82
CA ASN A 280 24.91 9.81 -10.13
C ASN A 280 24.01 10.54 -11.13
N TRP A 281 22.79 10.07 -11.35
CA TRP A 281 21.86 10.71 -12.27
C TRP A 281 21.32 12.00 -11.67
N GLU A 282 21.28 13.04 -12.49
CA GLU A 282 20.81 14.38 -12.14
C GLU A 282 19.95 14.99 -13.25
N GLY A 283 19.14 15.97 -12.90
CA GLY A 283 18.35 16.76 -13.86
C GLY A 283 17.46 15.91 -14.75
N ALA A 284 17.68 15.96 -16.07
CA ALA A 284 16.86 15.24 -17.05
C ALA A 284 16.91 13.69 -16.88
N GLN A 285 18.02 13.15 -16.40
CA GLN A 285 18.17 11.70 -16.15
C GLN A 285 17.25 11.22 -15.03
N LEU A 286 16.96 12.04 -14.01
CA LEU A 286 15.98 11.70 -12.97
C LEU A 286 14.57 11.56 -13.54
N ASN A 287 14.24 12.26 -14.63
CA ASN A 287 12.97 12.04 -15.32
C ASN A 287 12.90 10.66 -15.99
N GLU A 288 14.02 10.15 -16.51
CA GLU A 288 14.11 8.78 -17.00
C GLU A 288 13.99 7.76 -15.86
N ALA A 289 14.67 8.01 -14.73
CA ALA A 289 14.55 7.18 -13.54
C ALA A 289 13.10 7.10 -13.02
N LYS A 290 12.36 8.20 -13.03
CA LYS A 290 10.93 8.23 -12.68
C LYS A 290 10.08 7.44 -13.66
N ASP A 291 10.39 7.48 -14.96
CA ASP A 291 9.71 6.68 -15.99
C ASP A 291 9.95 5.17 -15.76
N ILE A 292 11.20 4.79 -15.47
CA ILE A 292 11.57 3.41 -15.12
C ILE A 292 10.82 2.96 -13.87
N LEU A 293 10.85 3.74 -12.79
CA LEU A 293 10.14 3.42 -11.55
C LEU A 293 8.65 3.21 -11.78
N ALA A 294 8.00 4.17 -12.45
CA ALA A 294 6.57 4.11 -12.72
C ALA A 294 6.20 2.89 -13.57
N TYR A 295 7.00 2.61 -14.59
CA TYR A 295 6.81 1.45 -15.46
C TYR A 295 6.94 0.13 -14.69
N GLU A 296 8.04 -0.06 -13.97
CA GLU A 296 8.30 -1.30 -13.22
C GLU A 296 7.23 -1.58 -12.17
N LEU A 297 6.79 -0.56 -11.43
CA LEU A 297 5.76 -0.73 -10.41
C LEU A 297 4.36 -0.95 -11.01
N THR A 298 4.02 -0.27 -12.11
CA THR A 298 2.75 -0.48 -12.80
C THR A 298 2.71 -1.87 -13.43
N LYS A 299 3.80 -2.32 -14.06
CA LYS A 299 3.95 -3.67 -14.59
C LYS A 299 3.75 -4.74 -13.50
N LEU A 300 4.31 -4.53 -12.33
CA LEU A 300 4.21 -5.47 -11.22
C LEU A 300 2.77 -5.58 -10.67
N VAL A 301 2.02 -4.48 -10.64
CA VAL A 301 0.66 -4.43 -10.08
C VAL A 301 -0.41 -4.76 -11.11
N HIS A 302 -0.31 -4.20 -12.30
CA HIS A 302 -1.37 -4.21 -13.32
C HIS A 302 -1.03 -5.05 -14.56
N GLY A 303 0.22 -5.51 -14.68
CA GLY A 303 0.71 -6.24 -15.84
C GLY A 303 1.39 -5.35 -16.88
N GLU A 304 2.12 -5.99 -17.78
CA GLU A 304 2.98 -5.31 -18.77
C GLU A 304 2.18 -4.46 -19.76
N ASP A 305 1.08 -5.00 -20.28
CA ASP A 305 0.24 -4.30 -21.26
C ASP A 305 -0.33 -3.00 -20.70
N GLU A 306 -0.80 -2.99 -19.44
CA GLU A 306 -1.31 -1.80 -18.78
C GLU A 306 -0.21 -0.81 -18.44
N ALA A 307 0.99 -1.29 -18.11
CA ALA A 307 2.15 -0.42 -17.88
C ALA A 307 2.60 0.27 -19.17
N GLU A 308 2.60 -0.42 -20.31
CA GLU A 308 2.94 0.16 -21.61
C GLU A 308 1.91 1.20 -22.05
N LYS A 309 0.61 0.89 -21.91
CA LYS A 309 -0.47 1.85 -22.19
C LYS A 309 -0.34 3.11 -21.33
N ALA A 310 -0.14 2.94 -20.01
CA ALA A 310 0.04 4.06 -19.09
C ALA A 310 1.28 4.90 -19.44
N ARG A 311 2.38 4.25 -19.82
CA ARG A 311 3.62 4.90 -20.26
C ARG A 311 3.43 5.68 -21.55
N ALA A 312 2.77 5.10 -22.54
CA ALA A 312 2.47 5.73 -23.82
C ALA A 312 1.58 6.97 -23.60
N ALA A 313 0.49 6.84 -22.84
CA ALA A 313 -0.40 7.94 -22.50
C ALA A 313 0.32 9.05 -21.73
N SER A 314 1.22 8.68 -20.78
CA SER A 314 2.05 9.67 -20.07
C SER A 314 2.97 10.45 -21.01
N LYS A 315 3.65 9.78 -21.95
CA LYS A 315 4.52 10.44 -22.93
C LYS A 315 3.74 11.36 -23.85
N ALA A 316 2.56 10.94 -24.29
CA ALA A 316 1.68 11.72 -25.15
C ALA A 316 1.28 13.06 -24.52
N LEU A 317 1.04 13.11 -23.21
CA LEU A 317 0.73 14.33 -22.47
C LEU A 317 1.84 15.38 -22.52
N PHE A 318 3.10 14.95 -22.59
CA PHE A 318 4.26 15.87 -22.57
C PHE A 318 4.76 16.25 -23.98
N SER A 319 4.34 15.55 -25.04
CA SER A 319 4.76 15.82 -26.41
C SER A 319 3.78 16.68 -27.23
N GLY A 320 2.67 17.14 -26.61
CA GLY A 320 1.75 18.11 -27.24
C GLY A 320 0.86 17.57 -28.37
N GLY A 321 0.68 16.26 -28.48
CA GLY A 321 -0.12 15.66 -29.56
C GLY A 321 -0.11 14.14 -29.49
N GLY A 322 -0.73 13.55 -28.50
CA GLY A 322 -0.64 12.12 -28.32
C GLY A 322 -1.96 11.45 -27.97
N ASP A 323 -1.95 10.17 -28.15
CA ASP A 323 -3.00 9.21 -27.88
C ASP A 323 -3.56 9.38 -26.44
N THR A 324 -4.77 9.89 -26.35
CA THR A 324 -5.51 10.10 -25.10
C THR A 324 -6.42 8.91 -24.77
N GLU A 325 -6.39 7.84 -25.55
CA GLU A 325 -7.31 6.69 -25.47
C GLU A 325 -7.21 5.95 -24.13
N HIS A 326 -6.04 5.99 -23.50
CA HIS A 326 -5.77 5.29 -22.23
C HIS A 326 -5.81 6.19 -20.98
N MET A 327 -6.27 7.43 -21.12
CA MET A 327 -6.45 8.36 -19.99
C MET A 327 -7.75 8.02 -19.24
N PRO A 328 -7.82 8.22 -17.90
CA PRO A 328 -9.09 8.14 -17.19
C PRO A 328 -10.13 8.98 -17.90
N THR A 329 -11.19 8.35 -18.37
CA THR A 329 -12.19 9.00 -19.25
C THR A 329 -13.56 8.92 -18.62
N THR A 330 -14.29 10.02 -18.61
CA THR A 330 -15.72 10.08 -18.31
C THR A 330 -16.49 10.28 -19.60
N GLU A 331 -17.43 9.39 -19.85
CA GLU A 331 -18.42 9.53 -20.90
C GLU A 331 -19.54 10.46 -20.41
N LEU A 332 -19.76 11.52 -21.15
CA LEU A 332 -20.85 12.48 -20.91
C LEU A 332 -21.94 12.25 -21.94
N THR A 333 -23.18 12.46 -21.53
CA THR A 333 -24.36 12.39 -22.40
C THR A 333 -24.93 13.79 -22.67
N ASN A 334 -25.78 13.94 -23.68
CA ASN A 334 -26.41 15.22 -23.96
C ASN A 334 -27.20 15.78 -22.75
N ASP A 335 -27.70 14.91 -21.88
CA ASP A 335 -28.44 15.32 -20.66
C ASP A 335 -27.54 16.04 -19.66
N ASP A 336 -26.23 15.77 -19.68
CA ASP A 336 -25.25 16.41 -18.80
C ASP A 336 -25.00 17.88 -19.17
N PHE A 337 -25.37 18.27 -20.37
CA PHE A 337 -25.18 19.63 -20.90
C PHE A 337 -26.39 20.57 -20.75
N GLY A 338 -27.45 20.19 -20.05
CA GLY A 338 -28.55 21.02 -19.53
C GLY A 338 -28.94 22.24 -20.36
N GLY A 339 -29.04 22.10 -21.69
CA GLY A 339 -29.31 23.22 -22.60
C GLY A 339 -28.16 23.59 -23.53
N GLY A 340 -27.17 22.72 -23.69
CA GLY A 340 -26.07 22.83 -24.64
C GLY A 340 -24.69 23.12 -24.04
N ALA A 341 -24.60 23.36 -22.72
CA ALA A 341 -23.32 23.60 -22.06
C ALA A 341 -23.29 23.03 -20.64
N ILE A 342 -22.12 22.60 -20.19
CA ILE A 342 -21.84 22.12 -18.82
C ILE A 342 -20.99 23.15 -18.08
N ASP A 343 -21.34 23.50 -16.84
CA ASP A 343 -20.50 24.34 -15.99
C ASP A 343 -19.29 23.59 -15.43
N VAL A 344 -18.17 24.30 -15.23
CA VAL A 344 -16.91 23.70 -14.76
C VAL A 344 -17.05 22.96 -13.44
N LEU A 345 -17.91 23.40 -12.52
CA LEU A 345 -18.08 22.76 -11.21
C LEU A 345 -18.80 21.41 -11.36
N THR A 346 -19.84 21.36 -12.20
CA THR A 346 -20.53 20.13 -12.56
C THR A 346 -19.62 19.17 -13.30
N LEU A 347 -18.84 19.65 -14.26
CA LEU A 347 -17.86 18.88 -15.01
C LEU A 347 -16.86 18.21 -14.08
N LEU A 348 -16.25 18.96 -13.14
CA LEU A 348 -15.27 18.43 -12.20
C LEU A 348 -15.87 17.35 -11.27
N VAL A 349 -17.11 17.51 -10.84
CA VAL A 349 -17.79 16.52 -10.01
C VAL A 349 -18.14 15.27 -10.82
N LYS A 350 -18.64 15.42 -12.03
CA LYS A 350 -18.97 14.31 -12.94
C LYS A 350 -17.73 13.47 -13.30
N CYS A 351 -16.62 14.13 -13.53
CA CYS A 351 -15.34 13.48 -13.80
C CYS A 351 -14.65 12.91 -12.55
N GLY A 352 -15.28 12.96 -11.37
CA GLY A 352 -14.68 12.48 -10.13
C GLY A 352 -13.45 13.29 -9.64
N LEU A 353 -13.19 14.43 -10.28
CA LEU A 353 -12.08 15.31 -9.92
C LEU A 353 -12.35 16.16 -8.67
N ALA A 354 -13.59 16.25 -8.26
CA ALA A 354 -14.02 16.87 -7.01
C ALA A 354 -15.17 16.06 -6.40
N ALA A 355 -15.15 15.87 -5.09
CA ALA A 355 -16.22 15.15 -4.37
C ALA A 355 -17.53 15.97 -4.26
N SER A 356 -17.45 17.27 -4.47
CA SER A 356 -18.61 18.18 -4.41
C SER A 356 -18.37 19.47 -5.19
N LYS A 357 -19.48 20.17 -5.55
CA LYS A 357 -19.38 21.51 -6.17
C LYS A 357 -18.64 22.53 -5.27
N GLY A 358 -18.69 22.36 -3.94
CA GLY A 358 -17.94 23.20 -3.00
C GLY A 358 -16.42 22.99 -3.11
N GLU A 359 -15.97 21.75 -3.29
CA GLU A 359 -14.57 21.45 -3.55
C GLU A 359 -14.15 21.94 -4.93
N ALA A 360 -14.95 21.67 -5.96
CA ALA A 360 -14.70 22.15 -7.32
C ALA A 360 -14.52 23.67 -7.36
N ARG A 361 -15.36 24.42 -6.66
CA ARG A 361 -15.23 25.89 -6.55
C ARG A 361 -13.88 26.32 -5.98
N ARG A 362 -13.46 25.69 -4.88
CA ARG A 362 -12.15 25.99 -4.27
C ARG A 362 -10.99 25.70 -5.22
N LEU A 363 -11.05 24.57 -5.94
CA LEU A 363 -10.03 24.20 -6.93
C LEU A 363 -9.91 25.22 -8.04
N VAL A 364 -11.03 25.70 -8.60
CA VAL A 364 -11.04 26.74 -9.65
C VAL A 364 -10.50 28.05 -9.10
N GLN A 365 -10.97 28.51 -7.94
CA GLN A 365 -10.53 29.78 -7.31
C GLN A 365 -9.03 29.77 -6.98
N GLN A 366 -8.49 28.64 -6.60
CA GLN A 366 -7.04 28.48 -6.35
C GLN A 366 -6.22 28.35 -7.65
N GLY A 367 -6.89 28.39 -8.81
CA GLY A 367 -6.25 28.26 -10.12
C GLY A 367 -5.66 26.87 -10.38
N GLY A 368 -6.23 25.86 -9.71
CA GLY A 368 -5.83 24.46 -9.81
C GLY A 368 -6.51 23.69 -10.95
N VAL A 369 -7.24 24.34 -11.87
CA VAL A 369 -7.95 23.68 -12.96
C VAL A 369 -7.55 24.28 -14.30
N ALA A 370 -7.28 23.40 -15.28
CA ALA A 370 -7.14 23.79 -16.69
C ALA A 370 -7.95 22.81 -17.56
N VAL A 371 -8.48 23.27 -18.67
CA VAL A 371 -9.16 22.46 -19.68
C VAL A 371 -8.48 22.72 -21.02
N ASN A 372 -8.01 21.65 -21.68
CA ASN A 372 -7.19 21.74 -22.90
C ASN A 372 -6.03 22.74 -22.74
N ASP A 373 -5.28 22.62 -21.64
CA ASP A 373 -4.17 23.50 -21.23
C ASP A 373 -4.52 24.97 -20.97
N GLN A 374 -5.79 25.36 -21.13
CA GLN A 374 -6.27 26.69 -20.78
C GLN A 374 -6.72 26.73 -19.31
N LYS A 375 -6.06 27.61 -18.54
CA LYS A 375 -6.38 27.77 -17.13
C LYS A 375 -7.80 28.32 -16.93
N VAL A 376 -8.60 27.61 -16.13
CA VAL A 376 -9.95 28.04 -15.75
C VAL A 376 -9.86 28.83 -14.45
N SER A 377 -10.20 30.12 -14.50
CA SER A 377 -10.14 31.03 -13.35
C SER A 377 -11.50 31.49 -12.84
N ALA A 378 -12.55 31.37 -13.65
CA ALA A 378 -13.92 31.75 -13.29
C ALA A 378 -14.78 30.51 -13.00
N ILE A 379 -15.50 30.55 -11.90
CA ILE A 379 -16.39 29.43 -11.49
C ILE A 379 -17.65 29.32 -12.35
N GLU A 380 -17.96 30.37 -13.10
CA GLU A 380 -19.08 30.46 -14.04
C GLU A 380 -18.69 29.97 -15.45
N THR A 381 -17.45 29.52 -15.66
CA THR A 381 -17.00 29.01 -16.95
C THR A 381 -17.86 27.80 -17.36
N THR A 382 -18.33 27.85 -18.60
CA THR A 382 -19.14 26.77 -19.22
C THR A 382 -18.44 26.27 -20.49
N PHE A 383 -18.69 25.03 -20.83
CA PHE A 383 -18.17 24.37 -22.03
C PHE A 383 -19.32 23.82 -22.86
N GLY A 384 -19.33 24.13 -24.15
CA GLY A 384 -20.33 23.63 -25.08
C GLY A 384 -20.13 22.14 -25.41
N CYS A 385 -21.23 21.42 -25.68
CA CYS A 385 -21.17 19.98 -25.99
C CYS A 385 -20.27 19.66 -27.19
N GLU A 386 -20.14 20.57 -28.16
CA GLU A 386 -19.30 20.42 -29.34
C GLU A 386 -17.81 20.24 -29.03
N GLN A 387 -17.36 20.77 -27.88
CA GLN A 387 -15.97 20.64 -27.44
C GLN A 387 -15.62 19.23 -26.98
N PHE A 388 -16.62 18.42 -26.60
CA PHE A 388 -16.45 17.07 -26.08
C PHE A 388 -16.61 15.98 -27.14
N THR A 389 -16.85 16.36 -28.40
CA THR A 389 -16.90 15.41 -29.54
C THR A 389 -15.52 14.97 -29.98
N GLY A 390 -15.42 13.82 -30.64
CA GLY A 390 -14.15 13.27 -31.12
C GLY A 390 -13.21 12.90 -29.99
N ASP A 391 -12.05 13.53 -29.90
CA ASP A 391 -11.07 13.25 -28.84
C ASP A 391 -11.49 13.76 -27.45
N GLY A 392 -12.58 14.54 -27.36
CA GLY A 392 -13.06 15.11 -26.12
C GLY A 392 -12.17 16.24 -25.58
N VAL A 393 -12.29 16.53 -24.28
CA VAL A 393 -11.45 17.53 -23.60
C VAL A 393 -10.60 16.90 -22.52
N ILE A 394 -9.38 17.42 -22.35
CA ILE A 394 -8.47 17.04 -21.28
C ILE A 394 -8.62 18.05 -20.13
N ILE A 395 -8.99 17.55 -18.97
CA ILE A 395 -9.13 18.33 -17.74
C ILE A 395 -7.91 18.04 -16.86
N LYS A 396 -7.27 19.10 -16.38
CA LYS A 396 -6.11 19.04 -15.50
C LYS A 396 -6.47 19.61 -14.13
N LYS A 397 -6.28 18.79 -13.07
CA LYS A 397 -6.40 19.21 -11.67
C LYS A 397 -4.99 19.31 -11.06
N GLY A 398 -4.57 20.53 -10.72
CA GLY A 398 -3.22 20.80 -10.25
C GLY A 398 -2.17 20.51 -11.33
N LYS A 399 -0.98 20.07 -10.89
CA LYS A 399 0.14 19.77 -11.79
C LYS A 399 0.20 18.30 -12.25
N LYS A 400 -0.57 17.40 -11.60
CA LYS A 400 -0.29 15.97 -11.64
C LYS A 400 -1.49 15.09 -12.04
N VAL A 401 -2.72 15.60 -12.03
CA VAL A 401 -3.93 14.82 -12.33
C VAL A 401 -4.50 15.26 -13.66
N PHE A 402 -4.70 14.28 -14.55
CA PHE A 402 -5.28 14.46 -15.87
C PHE A 402 -6.48 13.54 -16.03
N HIS A 403 -7.52 14.02 -16.69
CA HIS A 403 -8.76 13.30 -16.94
C HIS A 403 -9.35 13.70 -18.30
N ARG A 404 -9.85 12.75 -19.02
CA ARG A 404 -10.52 12.99 -20.30
C ARG A 404 -12.03 12.97 -20.09
N ALA A 405 -12.75 13.89 -20.73
CA ALA A 405 -14.19 13.86 -20.82
C ALA A 405 -14.61 13.85 -22.28
N VAL A 406 -15.50 12.97 -22.67
CA VAL A 406 -15.94 12.75 -24.06
C VAL A 406 -17.46 12.65 -24.10
N LEU A 407 -18.08 13.21 -25.13
CA LEU A 407 -19.51 13.09 -25.40
C LEU A 407 -19.77 11.80 -26.18
N VAL A 408 -20.72 10.97 -25.68
CA VAL A 408 -21.19 9.71 -26.28
C VAL A 408 -22.66 9.79 -26.68
#